data_dcd81ea9b633c7a96a98b275fbe89ef4
#
_entry.id   dcd81ea9b633c7a96a98b275fbe89ef4
#
_cell.length_a   1.000
_cell.length_b   1.000
_cell.length_c   1.000
_cell.angle_alpha   90.00
_cell.angle_beta   90.00
_cell.angle_gamma   90.00
#
_symmetry.space_group_name_H-M   'P 1'
#
loop_
_entity.id
_entity.type
_entity.pdbx_description
1 polymer ?
#
loop_
_entity_poly.entity_id
_entity_poly.type
_entity_poly.pdbx_seq_one_letter_code
_entity_poly.pdbx_strand_id
1 'polypeptide(L)'
;MGDLEIRRATAADLPAVVAMLADDPLGAQRESPQDLTPYRAALERLDADANQHLVVAVREGRVIGTLQLTLIPGLSHRGATRALIEAVRIHAEERGSGLGGRLIEWAIDTSRSLGCQMVQLTSDKSRTDAHRFYERLGFIASHEGFKLKL
;
A
#
# COMPACT_ATOMS: atom_id res chain seq x y z
N MET A 1 18.44 17.28 -3.55
CA MET A 1 17.37 16.28 -3.35
C MET A 1 16.05 16.99 -3.16
N GLY A 2 15.05 16.63 -3.94
CA GLY A 2 13.72 17.20 -3.82
C GLY A 2 12.97 16.65 -2.61
N ASP A 3 11.96 17.39 -2.17
CA ASP A 3 11.09 16.96 -1.09
C ASP A 3 10.23 15.78 -1.54
N LEU A 4 9.95 14.89 -0.61
CA LEU A 4 9.03 13.78 -0.82
C LEU A 4 7.60 14.26 -0.59
N GLU A 5 6.73 14.04 -1.56
CA GLU A 5 5.30 14.26 -1.43
C GLU A 5 4.57 12.93 -1.48
N ILE A 6 3.65 12.71 -0.55
CA ILE A 6 2.75 11.57 -0.57
C ILE A 6 1.35 12.12 -0.81
N ARG A 7 0.76 11.77 -1.94
CA ARG A 7 -0.53 12.28 -2.37
C ARG A 7 -1.41 11.19 -2.96
N ARG A 8 -2.69 11.48 -3.11
CA ARG A 8 -3.62 10.56 -3.76
C ARG A 8 -3.18 10.28 -5.20
N ALA A 9 -3.26 9.02 -5.61
CA ALA A 9 -2.97 8.63 -6.99
C ALA A 9 -4.07 9.11 -7.94
N THR A 10 -3.67 9.49 -9.14
CA THR A 10 -4.58 9.85 -10.22
C THR A 10 -4.40 8.89 -11.40
N ALA A 11 -5.28 9.00 -12.40
CA ALA A 11 -5.17 8.17 -13.60
C ALA A 11 -3.81 8.30 -14.29
N ALA A 12 -3.20 9.48 -14.25
CA ALA A 12 -1.89 9.71 -14.84
C ALA A 12 -0.76 8.92 -14.15
N ASP A 13 -0.97 8.52 -12.91
CA ASP A 13 0.02 7.74 -12.14
C ASP A 13 -0.04 6.24 -12.43
N LEU A 14 -1.11 5.75 -13.06
CA LEU A 14 -1.33 4.32 -13.25
C LEU A 14 -0.20 3.60 -13.97
N PRO A 15 0.41 4.14 -15.05
CA PRO A 15 1.54 3.46 -15.67
C PRO A 15 2.68 3.16 -14.69
N ALA A 16 3.05 4.14 -13.88
CA ALA A 16 4.13 3.98 -12.90
C ALA A 16 3.74 3.02 -11.78
N VAL A 17 2.51 3.14 -11.26
CA VAL A 17 2.01 2.26 -10.18
C VAL A 17 1.96 0.80 -10.66
N VAL A 18 1.39 0.55 -11.82
CA VAL A 18 1.26 -0.81 -12.35
C VAL A 18 2.63 -1.41 -12.66
N ALA A 19 3.56 -0.61 -13.18
CA ALA A 19 4.93 -1.06 -13.39
C ALA A 19 5.59 -1.52 -12.08
N MET A 20 5.38 -0.79 -10.99
CA MET A 20 5.90 -1.19 -9.68
C MET A 20 5.21 -2.45 -9.13
N LEU A 21 3.90 -2.61 -9.36
CA LEU A 21 3.18 -3.81 -8.96
C LEU A 21 3.68 -5.05 -9.70
N ALA A 22 4.07 -4.90 -10.97
CA ALA A 22 4.57 -5.97 -11.80
C ALA A 22 6.05 -6.30 -11.54
N ASP A 23 6.77 -5.45 -10.83
CA ASP A 23 8.23 -5.54 -10.67
C ASP A 23 8.62 -6.44 -9.49
N ASP A 24 8.07 -7.65 -9.45
CA ASP A 24 8.49 -8.73 -8.56
C ASP A 24 8.04 -10.07 -9.15
N PRO A 25 8.58 -11.21 -8.67
CA PRO A 25 8.24 -12.52 -9.24
C PRO A 25 6.77 -12.87 -9.22
N LEU A 26 6.03 -12.44 -8.19
CA LEU A 26 4.59 -12.70 -8.09
C LEU A 26 3.81 -11.73 -8.99
N GLY A 27 4.14 -10.44 -8.94
CA GLY A 27 3.48 -9.40 -9.73
C GLY A 27 3.65 -9.61 -11.23
N ALA A 28 4.83 -10.04 -11.66
CA ALA A 28 5.11 -10.28 -13.08
C ALA A 28 4.14 -11.28 -13.72
N GLN A 29 3.61 -12.21 -12.93
CA GLN A 29 2.72 -13.26 -13.43
C GLN A 29 1.24 -12.85 -13.40
N ARG A 30 0.86 -11.84 -12.64
CA ARG A 30 -0.54 -11.49 -12.42
C ARG A 30 -0.94 -10.09 -12.88
N GLU A 31 0.03 -9.19 -13.09
CA GLU A 31 -0.27 -7.83 -13.53
C GLU A 31 -0.12 -7.65 -15.03
N SER A 32 -0.77 -6.60 -15.59
CA SER A 32 -0.77 -6.35 -17.03
C SER A 32 -0.36 -4.90 -17.34
N PRO A 33 0.95 -4.55 -17.22
CA PRO A 33 1.41 -3.18 -17.50
C PRO A 33 1.11 -2.70 -18.93
N GLN A 34 0.95 -3.62 -19.87
CA GLN A 34 0.64 -3.33 -21.26
C GLN A 34 -0.85 -3.04 -21.50
N ASP A 35 -1.72 -3.38 -20.55
CA ASP A 35 -3.18 -3.13 -20.65
C ASP A 35 -3.68 -2.52 -19.33
N LEU A 36 -3.90 -1.21 -19.33
CA LEU A 36 -4.32 -0.48 -18.14
C LEU A 36 -5.83 -0.47 -17.92
N THR A 37 -6.61 -1.06 -18.82
CA THR A 37 -8.08 -1.05 -18.74
C THR A 37 -8.62 -1.52 -17.38
N PRO A 38 -8.20 -2.68 -16.84
CA PRO A 38 -8.72 -3.13 -15.54
C PRO A 38 -8.32 -2.19 -14.40
N TYR A 39 -7.16 -1.54 -14.50
CA TYR A 39 -6.69 -0.63 -13.45
C TYR A 39 -7.44 0.69 -13.45
N ARG A 40 -7.80 1.21 -14.64
CA ARG A 40 -8.64 2.41 -14.76
C ARG A 40 -10.00 2.16 -14.14
N ALA A 41 -10.62 1.01 -14.44
CA ALA A 41 -11.91 0.63 -13.86
C ALA A 41 -11.81 0.50 -12.33
N ALA A 42 -10.74 -0.10 -11.83
CA ALA A 42 -10.51 -0.22 -10.40
C ALA A 42 -10.33 1.15 -9.73
N LEU A 43 -9.59 2.06 -10.37
CA LEU A 43 -9.38 3.40 -9.83
C LEU A 43 -10.69 4.17 -9.67
N GLU A 44 -11.60 4.04 -10.64
CA GLU A 44 -12.93 4.65 -10.52
C GLU A 44 -13.68 4.15 -9.29
N ARG A 45 -13.61 2.84 -9.01
CA ARG A 45 -14.24 2.28 -7.81
C ARG A 45 -13.57 2.78 -6.53
N LEU A 46 -12.24 2.88 -6.53
CA LEU A 46 -11.50 3.41 -5.37
C LEU A 46 -11.83 4.87 -5.12
N ASP A 47 -11.91 5.68 -6.18
CA ASP A 47 -12.22 7.11 -6.05
C ASP A 47 -13.65 7.34 -5.55
N ALA A 48 -14.57 6.43 -5.80
CA ALA A 48 -15.95 6.51 -5.34
C ALA A 48 -16.13 6.04 -3.89
N ASP A 49 -15.11 5.44 -3.28
CA ASP A 49 -15.20 4.87 -1.93
C ASP A 49 -14.35 5.72 -0.96
N ALA A 50 -15.02 6.40 -0.03
CA ALA A 50 -14.36 7.27 0.96
C ALA A 50 -13.41 6.51 1.89
N ASN A 51 -13.54 5.19 2.00
CA ASN A 51 -12.68 4.36 2.84
C ASN A 51 -11.39 3.90 2.13
N GLN A 52 -11.19 4.29 0.87
CA GLN A 52 -10.04 3.90 0.08
C GLN A 52 -9.07 5.06 -0.12
N HIS A 53 -7.80 4.79 0.13
CA HIS A 53 -6.73 5.78 -0.04
C HIS A 53 -5.60 5.11 -0.81
N LEU A 54 -5.63 5.22 -2.14
CA LEU A 54 -4.51 4.82 -2.99
C LEU A 54 -3.60 6.03 -3.14
N VAL A 55 -2.36 5.91 -2.68
CA VAL A 55 -1.42 7.03 -2.69
C VAL A 55 -0.15 6.69 -3.44
N VAL A 56 0.51 7.73 -3.91
CA VAL A 56 1.83 7.65 -4.52
C VAL A 56 2.80 8.55 -3.76
N ALA A 57 4.05 8.10 -3.69
CA ALA A 57 5.16 8.91 -3.21
C ALA A 57 5.87 9.50 -4.43
N VAL A 58 6.00 10.81 -4.44
CA VAL A 58 6.55 11.57 -5.58
C VAL A 58 7.75 12.39 -5.12
N ARG A 59 8.82 12.35 -5.90
CA ARG A 59 9.99 13.18 -5.71
C ARG A 59 10.44 13.71 -7.06
N GLU A 60 10.58 15.04 -7.17
CA GLU A 60 11.00 15.70 -8.41
C GLU A 60 10.12 15.30 -9.61
N GLY A 61 8.81 15.23 -9.39
CA GLY A 61 7.84 14.89 -10.43
C GLY A 61 7.78 13.40 -10.80
N ARG A 62 8.56 12.55 -10.14
CA ARG A 62 8.62 11.10 -10.40
C ARG A 62 7.89 10.32 -9.33
N VAL A 63 7.04 9.40 -9.74
CA VAL A 63 6.40 8.43 -8.83
C VAL A 63 7.43 7.36 -8.47
N ILE A 64 7.78 7.29 -7.18
CA ILE A 64 8.83 6.40 -6.69
C ILE A 64 8.33 5.38 -5.67
N GLY A 65 7.06 5.47 -5.28
CA GLY A 65 6.45 4.52 -4.37
C GLY A 65 4.95 4.58 -4.42
N THR A 66 4.29 3.55 -3.88
CA THR A 66 2.83 3.48 -3.80
C THR A 66 2.40 2.63 -2.61
N LEU A 67 1.18 2.88 -2.14
CA LEU A 67 0.57 2.14 -1.03
C LEU A 67 -0.94 2.31 -1.13
N GLN A 68 -1.69 1.25 -0.83
CA GLN A 68 -3.14 1.33 -0.67
C GLN A 68 -3.49 1.18 0.80
N LEU A 69 -4.27 2.12 1.34
CA LEU A 69 -4.78 2.11 2.70
C LEU A 69 -6.30 2.03 2.65
N THR A 70 -6.86 1.01 3.28
CA THR A 70 -8.30 0.80 3.35
C THR A 70 -8.77 0.93 4.79
N LEU A 71 -9.82 1.73 5.03
CA LEU A 71 -10.47 1.80 6.34
C LEU A 71 -11.58 0.77 6.39
N ILE A 72 -11.58 -0.05 7.43
CA ILE A 72 -12.55 -1.14 7.62
C ILE A 72 -13.36 -0.88 8.88
N PRO A 73 -14.55 -0.26 8.76
CA PRO A 73 -15.44 -0.12 9.90
C PRO A 73 -15.97 -1.48 10.33
N GLY A 74 -16.19 -1.67 11.61
CA GLY A 74 -16.69 -2.93 12.14
C GLY A 74 -17.48 -2.76 13.43
N LEU A 75 -18.13 -3.82 13.85
CA LEU A 75 -18.86 -3.86 15.13
C LEU A 75 -17.97 -4.33 16.28
N SER A 76 -17.06 -5.25 16.02
CA SER A 76 -16.18 -5.79 17.05
C SER A 76 -15.26 -4.71 17.61
N HIS A 77 -14.66 -4.98 18.78
CA HIS A 77 -13.80 -4.01 19.47
C HIS A 77 -14.52 -2.68 19.73
N ARG A 78 -15.81 -2.76 20.11
CA ARG A 78 -16.68 -1.60 20.43
C ARG A 78 -16.85 -0.66 19.22
N GLY A 79 -17.05 -1.23 18.04
CA GLY A 79 -17.26 -0.44 16.83
C GLY A 79 -15.99 0.18 16.28
N ALA A 80 -14.84 -0.41 16.54
CA ALA A 80 -13.57 0.11 16.07
C ALA A 80 -13.42 0.05 14.54
N THR A 81 -12.76 1.03 13.99
CA THR A 81 -12.32 1.01 12.59
C THR A 81 -10.87 0.56 12.54
N ARG A 82 -10.58 -0.38 11.66
CA ARG A 82 -9.21 -0.85 11.39
C ARG A 82 -8.72 -0.26 10.08
N ALA A 83 -7.42 -0.07 9.96
CA ALA A 83 -6.78 0.28 8.70
C ALA A 83 -6.05 -0.94 8.17
N LEU A 84 -6.14 -1.18 6.86
CA LEU A 84 -5.44 -2.26 6.17
C LEU A 84 -4.49 -1.65 5.15
N ILE A 85 -3.21 -1.99 5.26
CA ILE A 85 -2.17 -1.58 4.31
C ILE A 85 -1.96 -2.72 3.31
N GLU A 86 -2.02 -2.38 2.02
CA GLU A 86 -1.83 -3.33 0.93
C GLU A 86 -0.96 -2.76 -0.17
N ALA A 87 -0.36 -3.65 -0.95
CA ALA A 87 0.33 -3.32 -2.19
C ALA A 87 1.41 -2.23 -2.03
N VAL A 88 2.17 -2.29 -0.96
CA VAL A 88 3.30 -1.37 -0.75
C VAL A 88 4.38 -1.71 -1.77
N ARG A 89 4.78 -0.73 -2.58
CA ARG A 89 5.85 -0.91 -3.56
C ARG A 89 6.75 0.32 -3.58
N ILE A 90 8.03 0.05 -3.77
CA ILE A 90 9.06 1.08 -3.92
C ILE A 90 9.74 0.84 -5.26
N HIS A 91 9.95 1.91 -6.03
CA HIS A 91 10.68 1.83 -7.30
C HIS A 91 12.07 1.21 -7.05
N ALA A 92 12.51 0.35 -7.98
CA ALA A 92 13.76 -0.40 -7.81
C ALA A 92 14.97 0.49 -7.49
N GLU A 93 15.04 1.67 -8.11
CA GLU A 93 16.13 2.62 -7.90
C GLU A 93 16.12 3.29 -6.53
N GLU A 94 14.99 3.21 -5.80
CA GLU A 94 14.83 3.82 -4.48
C GLU A 94 14.87 2.81 -3.34
N ARG A 95 15.07 1.55 -3.62
CA ARG A 95 15.16 0.51 -2.59
C ARG A 95 16.39 0.74 -1.71
N GLY A 96 16.22 0.57 -0.40
CA GLY A 96 17.29 0.83 0.55
C GLY A 96 17.43 2.29 0.96
N SER A 97 16.57 3.19 0.48
CA SER A 97 16.63 4.63 0.79
C SER A 97 15.83 5.03 2.03
N GLY A 98 15.11 4.08 2.66
CA GLY A 98 14.21 4.38 3.78
C GLY A 98 12.82 4.82 3.35
N LEU A 99 12.51 4.84 2.06
CA LEU A 99 11.22 5.27 1.54
C LEU A 99 10.08 4.37 2.01
N GLY A 100 10.31 3.05 2.09
CA GLY A 100 9.31 2.10 2.59
C GLY A 100 8.86 2.45 4.00
N GLY A 101 9.79 2.76 4.89
CA GLY A 101 9.48 3.19 6.25
C GLY A 101 8.66 4.48 6.27
N ARG A 102 8.99 5.43 5.42
CA ARG A 102 8.24 6.70 5.34
C ARG A 102 6.82 6.50 4.86
N LEU A 103 6.60 5.61 3.90
CA LEU A 103 5.25 5.26 3.43
C LEU A 103 4.43 4.60 4.54
N ILE A 104 5.01 3.66 5.26
CA ILE A 104 4.32 2.98 6.37
C ILE A 104 4.03 3.96 7.51
N GLU A 105 4.98 4.83 7.85
CA GLU A 105 4.75 5.88 8.85
C GLU A 105 3.61 6.82 8.45
N TRP A 106 3.56 7.22 7.17
CA TRP A 106 2.45 8.00 6.64
C TRP A 106 1.12 7.27 6.85
N ALA A 107 1.07 5.97 6.54
CA ALA A 107 -0.15 5.17 6.70
C ALA A 107 -0.57 5.07 8.16
N ILE A 108 0.37 4.89 9.08
CA ILE A 108 0.11 4.84 10.52
C ILE A 108 -0.45 6.18 11.01
N ASP A 109 0.21 7.28 10.66
CA ASP A 109 -0.20 8.61 11.09
C ASP A 109 -1.57 9.00 10.50
N THR A 110 -1.81 8.69 9.24
CA THR A 110 -3.09 8.92 8.59
C THR A 110 -4.19 8.10 9.24
N SER A 111 -3.94 6.83 9.51
CA SER A 111 -4.89 5.94 10.19
C SER A 111 -5.27 6.49 11.56
N ARG A 112 -4.27 6.96 12.31
CA ARG A 112 -4.49 7.56 13.63
C ARG A 112 -5.34 8.83 13.53
N SER A 113 -5.04 9.70 12.58
CA SER A 113 -5.79 10.95 12.39
C SER A 113 -7.23 10.70 11.92
N LEU A 114 -7.48 9.60 11.22
CA LEU A 114 -8.82 9.21 10.77
C LEU A 114 -9.60 8.40 11.80
N GLY A 115 -9.07 8.23 13.00
CA GLY A 115 -9.76 7.59 14.12
C GLY A 115 -9.66 6.07 14.13
N CYS A 116 -8.76 5.48 13.36
CA CYS A 116 -8.52 4.05 13.41
C CYS A 116 -7.86 3.65 14.73
N GLN A 117 -8.20 2.48 15.24
CA GLN A 117 -7.65 1.96 16.49
C GLN A 117 -6.60 0.90 16.27
N MET A 118 -6.46 0.40 15.05
CA MET A 118 -5.49 -0.62 14.70
C MET A 118 -5.12 -0.48 13.22
N VAL A 119 -3.85 -0.77 12.93
CA VAL A 119 -3.35 -0.91 11.55
C VAL A 119 -2.87 -2.34 11.37
N GLN A 120 -3.29 -2.97 10.29
CA GLN A 120 -2.92 -4.36 9.99
C GLN A 120 -2.40 -4.48 8.57
N LEU A 121 -1.61 -5.51 8.33
CA LEU A 121 -1.15 -5.90 7.01
C LEU A 121 -0.88 -7.38 6.98
N THR A 122 -0.77 -7.95 5.79
CA THR A 122 -0.27 -9.30 5.59
C THR A 122 1.00 -9.25 4.74
N SER A 123 1.88 -10.21 4.95
CA SER A 123 3.09 -10.37 4.17
C SER A 123 3.28 -11.86 3.89
N ASP A 124 3.70 -12.19 2.67
CA ASP A 124 3.95 -13.59 2.31
C ASP A 124 4.95 -14.22 3.29
N LYS A 125 4.71 -15.46 3.69
CA LYS A 125 5.56 -16.17 4.66
C LYS A 125 7.02 -16.25 4.22
N SER A 126 7.29 -16.27 2.92
CA SER A 126 8.63 -16.37 2.37
C SER A 126 9.43 -15.08 2.49
N ARG A 127 8.78 -13.94 2.75
CA ARG A 127 9.41 -12.62 2.78
C ARG A 127 9.94 -12.28 4.19
N THR A 128 10.93 -13.04 4.64
CA THR A 128 11.47 -12.90 6.01
C THR A 128 12.07 -11.53 6.28
N ASP A 129 12.69 -10.89 5.29
CA ASP A 129 13.24 -9.54 5.45
C ASP A 129 12.13 -8.51 5.64
N ALA A 130 11.00 -8.67 4.93
CA ALA A 130 9.84 -7.81 5.11
C ALA A 130 9.25 -7.96 6.52
N HIS A 131 9.19 -9.20 7.04
CA HIS A 131 8.71 -9.45 8.40
C HIS A 131 9.56 -8.68 9.42
N ARG A 132 10.88 -8.74 9.32
CA ARG A 132 11.79 -8.00 10.19
C ARG A 132 11.60 -6.49 10.09
N PHE A 133 11.39 -6.00 8.86
CA PHE A 133 11.11 -4.59 8.60
C PHE A 133 9.85 -4.12 9.34
N TYR A 134 8.76 -4.88 9.24
CA TYR A 134 7.50 -4.51 9.92
C TYR A 134 7.63 -4.61 11.44
N GLU A 135 8.34 -5.62 11.95
CA GLU A 135 8.57 -5.75 13.39
C GLU A 135 9.36 -4.55 13.95
N ARG A 136 10.35 -4.04 13.21
CA ARG A 136 11.09 -2.83 13.60
C ARG A 136 10.19 -1.61 13.68
N LEU A 137 9.12 -1.56 12.90
CA LEU A 137 8.14 -0.47 12.93
C LEU A 137 7.08 -0.64 14.03
N GLY A 138 7.14 -1.71 14.80
CA GLY A 138 6.24 -1.96 15.91
C GLY A 138 5.10 -2.93 15.61
N PHE A 139 5.02 -3.49 14.41
CA PHE A 139 4.03 -4.51 14.09
C PHE A 139 4.38 -5.82 14.77
N ILE A 140 3.35 -6.54 15.20
CA ILE A 140 3.48 -7.84 15.86
C ILE A 140 2.86 -8.91 14.97
N ALA A 141 3.60 -9.98 14.69
CA ALA A 141 3.11 -11.10 13.89
C ALA A 141 2.23 -12.00 14.78
N SER A 142 1.00 -11.55 15.05
CA SER A 142 0.09 -12.16 16.02
C SER A 142 -0.95 -13.09 15.40
N HIS A 143 -1.10 -13.09 14.07
CA HIS A 143 -2.16 -13.79 13.37
C HIS A 143 -1.63 -14.52 12.15
N GLU A 144 -2.34 -15.58 11.75
CA GLU A 144 -2.10 -16.28 10.50
C GLU A 144 -3.13 -15.81 9.46
N GLY A 145 -2.68 -15.54 8.24
CA GLY A 145 -3.56 -15.19 7.14
C GLY A 145 -3.96 -16.43 6.35
N PHE A 146 -5.25 -16.55 6.04
CA PHE A 146 -5.77 -17.62 5.19
C PHE A 146 -6.41 -17.00 3.97
N LYS A 147 -6.08 -17.50 2.78
CA LYS A 147 -6.64 -17.02 1.51
C LYS A 147 -7.22 -18.19 0.73
N LEU A 148 -8.43 -17.98 0.22
CA LEU A 148 -9.08 -18.92 -0.70
C LEU A 148 -9.26 -18.21 -2.04
N LYS A 149 -8.64 -18.76 -3.07
CA LYS A 149 -8.79 -18.24 -4.43
C LYS A 149 -10.13 -18.71 -5.00
N LEU A 150 -10.90 -17.76 -5.54
CA LEU A 150 -12.21 -18.03 -6.13
C LEU A 150 -12.13 -18.24 -7.63
#